data_1f1aca16b46c0ab6fd846b4bab4aea78
#
_entry.id   1f1aca16b46c0ab6fd846b4bab4aea78
#
_cell.length_a   1.000
_cell.length_b   1.000
_cell.length_c   1.000
_cell.angle_alpha   90.00
_cell.angle_beta   90.00
_cell.angle_gamma   90.00
#
_symmetry.space_group_name_H-M   'P 1'
#
loop_
_entity.id
_entity.type
_entity.pdbx_description
1 polymer ?
#
loop_
_entity_poly.entity_id
_entity_poly.type
_entity_poly.pdbx_seq_one_letter_code
_entity_poly.pdbx_strand_id
1 'polypeptide(L)'
;MSEELLTEIRKLEVRLQEFIEAEQKATESLRKWIDKLKNLHNFVSKIKEKPELTEKMLKLRLESIKAFHDALKEISKAEHEKSHLLESYGTILLLLEEQLQESKEA
;
A
#
# COMPACT_ATOMS: atom_id res chain seq x y z
N MET A 1 -2.08 25.34 24.71
CA MET A 1 -1.61 24.36 23.72
C MET A 1 -1.27 25.11 22.45
N SER A 2 -0.15 24.82 21.83
CA SER A 2 0.29 25.57 20.67
C SER A 2 -0.53 25.27 19.42
N GLU A 3 -0.72 26.30 18.59
CA GLU A 3 -1.39 26.12 17.28
C GLU A 3 -0.58 25.20 16.36
N GLU A 4 0.75 25.19 16.51
CA GLU A 4 1.63 24.32 15.78
C GLU A 4 1.31 22.84 16.04
N LEU A 5 1.10 22.47 17.30
CA LEU A 5 0.74 21.09 17.67
C LEU A 5 -0.60 20.71 17.07
N LEU A 6 -1.60 21.59 17.14
CA LEU A 6 -2.92 21.32 16.55
C LEU A 6 -2.82 21.13 15.04
N THR A 7 -2.01 21.95 14.36
CA THR A 7 -1.79 21.85 12.92
C THR A 7 -1.13 20.52 12.56
N GLU A 8 -0.13 20.11 13.32
CA GLU A 8 0.56 18.84 13.07
C GLU A 8 -0.35 17.63 13.31
N ILE A 9 -1.22 17.70 14.31
CA ILE A 9 -2.22 16.64 14.55
C ILE A 9 -3.17 16.51 13.35
N ARG A 10 -3.64 17.64 12.80
CA ARG A 10 -4.50 17.62 11.61
C ARG A 10 -3.78 17.05 10.39
N LYS A 11 -2.52 17.40 10.21
CA LYS A 11 -1.69 16.82 9.15
C LYS A 11 -1.57 15.31 9.30
N LEU A 12 -1.39 14.84 10.53
CA LEU A 12 -1.32 13.41 10.81
C LEU A 12 -2.62 12.70 10.45
N GLU A 13 -3.77 13.31 10.77
CA GLU A 13 -5.07 12.75 10.39
C GLU A 13 -5.18 12.57 8.87
N VAL A 14 -4.77 13.58 8.11
CA VAL A 14 -4.78 13.52 6.63
C VAL A 14 -3.82 12.44 6.11
N ARG A 15 -2.61 12.39 6.66
CA ARG A 15 -1.61 11.38 6.28
C ARG A 15 -2.10 9.96 6.58
N LEU A 16 -2.77 9.79 7.71
CA LEU A 16 -3.33 8.50 8.08
C LEU A 16 -4.42 8.07 7.10
N GLN A 17 -5.29 9.00 6.70
CA GLN A 17 -6.33 8.73 5.71
C GLN A 17 -5.74 8.37 4.35
N GLU A 18 -4.72 9.10 3.90
CA GLU A 18 -4.00 8.80 2.66
C GLU A 18 -3.35 7.42 2.68
N PHE A 19 -2.78 7.04 3.82
CA PHE A 19 -2.19 5.72 4.01
C PHE A 19 -3.24 4.61 3.93
N ILE A 20 -4.37 4.79 4.60
CA ILE A 20 -5.48 3.84 4.57
C ILE A 20 -5.96 3.62 3.13
N GLU A 21 -6.14 4.69 2.37
CA GLU A 21 -6.54 4.61 0.96
C GLU A 21 -5.51 3.88 0.09
N ALA A 22 -4.23 4.15 0.30
CA ALA A 22 -3.15 3.50 -0.42
C ALA A 22 -3.09 2.00 -0.10
N GLU A 23 -3.28 1.63 1.17
CA GLU A 23 -3.34 0.22 1.61
C GLU A 23 -4.52 -0.50 0.98
N GLN A 24 -5.68 0.15 0.88
CA GLN A 24 -6.86 -0.43 0.25
C GLN A 24 -6.62 -0.71 -1.22
N LYS A 25 -6.00 0.22 -1.94
CA LYS A 25 -5.65 0.03 -3.36
C LYS A 25 -4.65 -1.11 -3.54
N ALA A 26 -3.66 -1.21 -2.66
CA ALA A 26 -2.69 -2.30 -2.70
C ALA A 26 -3.37 -3.64 -2.48
N THR A 27 -4.29 -3.72 -1.52
CA THR A 27 -5.06 -4.94 -1.25
C THR A 27 -5.91 -5.34 -2.44
N GLU A 28 -6.59 -4.40 -3.09
CA GLU A 28 -7.38 -4.67 -4.29
C GLU A 28 -6.52 -5.21 -5.43
N SER A 29 -5.36 -4.61 -5.65
CA SER A 29 -4.42 -5.05 -6.69
C SER A 29 -3.88 -6.45 -6.41
N LEU A 30 -3.59 -6.77 -5.14
CA LEU A 30 -3.16 -8.11 -4.74
C LEU A 30 -4.26 -9.14 -4.98
N ARG A 31 -5.52 -8.80 -4.72
CA ARG A 31 -6.65 -9.69 -5.00
C ARG A 31 -6.81 -9.96 -6.50
N LYS A 32 -6.63 -8.93 -7.32
CA LYS A 32 -6.66 -9.10 -8.78
C LYS A 32 -5.54 -10.03 -9.25
N TRP A 33 -4.37 -9.89 -8.67
CA TRP A 33 -3.25 -10.77 -8.97
C TRP A 33 -3.55 -12.21 -8.57
N ILE A 34 -4.13 -12.43 -7.38
CA ILE A 34 -4.57 -13.76 -6.95
C ILE A 34 -5.53 -14.38 -7.95
N ASP A 35 -6.52 -13.60 -8.44
CA ASP A 35 -7.48 -14.08 -9.44
C ASP A 35 -6.79 -14.49 -10.74
N LYS A 36 -5.83 -13.71 -11.21
CA LYS A 36 -5.05 -14.06 -12.40
C LYS A 36 -4.23 -15.32 -12.20
N LEU A 37 -3.63 -15.48 -11.03
CA LEU A 37 -2.88 -16.69 -10.68
C LEU A 37 -3.79 -17.92 -10.61
N LYS A 38 -4.99 -17.78 -10.06
CA LYS A 38 -5.99 -18.86 -10.04
C LYS A 38 -6.39 -19.27 -11.45
N ASN A 39 -6.61 -18.31 -12.35
CA ASN A 39 -6.92 -18.59 -13.75
C ASN A 39 -5.79 -19.36 -14.43
N LEU A 40 -4.56 -18.92 -14.20
CA LEU A 40 -3.38 -19.60 -14.74
C LEU A 40 -3.24 -21.01 -14.17
N HIS A 41 -3.39 -21.17 -12.86
CA HIS A 41 -3.32 -22.47 -12.19
C HIS A 41 -4.38 -23.42 -12.74
N ASN A 42 -5.63 -22.98 -12.84
CA ASN A 42 -6.72 -23.80 -13.37
C ASN A 42 -6.47 -24.24 -14.81
N PHE A 43 -5.94 -23.33 -15.62
CA PHE A 43 -5.61 -23.64 -17.01
C PHE A 43 -4.49 -24.67 -17.09
N VAL A 44 -3.40 -24.45 -16.38
CA VAL A 44 -2.24 -25.35 -16.37
C VAL A 44 -2.63 -26.75 -15.86
N SER A 45 -3.48 -26.82 -14.84
CA SER A 45 -3.91 -28.13 -14.31
C SER A 45 -4.77 -28.95 -15.27
N LYS A 46 -5.40 -28.28 -16.25
CA LYS A 46 -6.25 -28.94 -17.27
C LYS A 46 -5.50 -29.24 -18.56
N ILE A 47 -4.33 -28.63 -18.77
CA ILE A 47 -3.53 -28.88 -19.96
C ILE A 47 -2.80 -30.21 -19.80
N LYS A 48 -3.12 -31.16 -20.67
CA LYS A 48 -2.33 -32.36 -20.83
C LYS A 48 -1.59 -32.25 -22.17
N GLU A 49 -0.49 -31.52 -22.18
CA GLU A 49 0.42 -31.40 -23.34
C GLU A 49 -0.26 -31.16 -24.71
N LYS A 50 -1.08 -30.10 -24.79
CA LYS A 50 -1.71 -29.73 -26.07
C LYS A 50 -1.03 -28.47 -26.64
N PRO A 51 -0.25 -28.58 -27.70
CA PRO A 51 0.47 -27.45 -28.30
C PRO A 51 -0.43 -26.28 -28.72
N GLU A 52 -1.65 -26.55 -29.15
CA GLU A 52 -2.61 -25.53 -29.57
C GLU A 52 -3.06 -24.59 -28.47
N LEU A 53 -2.74 -24.92 -27.19
CA LEU A 53 -3.10 -24.08 -26.05
C LEU A 53 -1.98 -23.09 -25.65
N THR A 54 -0.89 -23.05 -26.40
CA THR A 54 0.26 -22.20 -26.12
C THR A 54 -0.09 -20.72 -26.10
N GLU A 55 -0.90 -20.26 -27.06
CA GLU A 55 -1.33 -18.85 -27.12
C GLU A 55 -2.10 -18.44 -25.87
N LYS A 56 -3.01 -19.28 -25.42
CA LYS A 56 -3.80 -19.01 -24.21
C LYS A 56 -2.90 -19.00 -22.97
N MET A 57 -1.92 -19.90 -22.92
CA MET A 57 -0.93 -19.94 -21.85
C MET A 57 -0.13 -18.63 -21.79
N LEU A 58 0.34 -18.14 -22.94
CA LEU A 58 1.07 -16.89 -23.03
C LEU A 58 0.23 -15.71 -22.60
N LYS A 59 -1.04 -15.67 -23.02
CA LYS A 59 -1.97 -14.62 -22.64
C LYS A 59 -2.19 -14.58 -21.12
N LEU A 60 -2.47 -15.73 -20.50
CA LEU A 60 -2.68 -15.83 -19.06
C LEU A 60 -1.43 -15.45 -18.27
N ARG A 61 -0.26 -15.83 -18.79
CA ARG A 61 1.03 -15.45 -18.22
C ARG A 61 1.20 -13.93 -18.23
N LEU A 62 0.94 -13.29 -19.37
CA LEU A 62 1.05 -11.84 -19.51
C LEU A 62 0.07 -11.11 -18.60
N GLU A 63 -1.16 -11.60 -18.48
CA GLU A 63 -2.15 -11.02 -17.57
C GLU A 63 -1.69 -11.12 -16.11
N SER A 64 -1.10 -12.24 -15.74
CA SER A 64 -0.55 -12.45 -14.39
C SER A 64 0.63 -11.51 -14.11
N ILE A 65 1.54 -11.35 -15.08
CA ILE A 65 2.69 -10.44 -14.96
C ILE A 65 2.22 -8.99 -14.81
N LYS A 66 1.25 -8.58 -15.61
CA LYS A 66 0.69 -7.23 -15.53
C LYS A 66 0.06 -6.98 -14.15
N ALA A 67 -0.72 -7.93 -13.66
CA ALA A 67 -1.34 -7.82 -12.34
C ALA A 67 -0.30 -7.76 -11.23
N PHE A 68 0.80 -8.49 -11.35
CA PHE A 68 1.94 -8.43 -10.45
C PHE A 68 2.55 -7.02 -10.42
N HIS A 69 2.85 -6.46 -11.59
CA HIS A 69 3.42 -5.11 -11.69
C HIS A 69 2.48 -4.05 -11.11
N ASP A 70 1.18 -4.16 -11.38
CA ASP A 70 0.19 -3.24 -10.83
C ASP A 70 0.16 -3.33 -9.29
N ALA A 71 0.23 -4.54 -8.74
CA ALA A 71 0.27 -4.75 -7.29
C ALA A 71 1.53 -4.15 -6.67
N LEU A 72 2.70 -4.36 -7.28
CA LEU A 72 3.96 -3.77 -6.80
C LEU A 72 3.91 -2.25 -6.79
N LYS A 73 3.32 -1.65 -7.82
CA LYS A 73 3.16 -0.20 -7.91
C LYS A 73 2.32 0.34 -6.76
N GLU A 74 1.18 -0.30 -6.47
CA GLU A 74 0.31 0.12 -5.39
C GLU A 74 0.94 -0.11 -4.00
N ILE A 75 1.68 -1.19 -3.82
CA ILE A 75 2.46 -1.45 -2.59
C ILE A 75 3.50 -0.35 -2.39
N SER A 76 4.22 0.04 -3.46
CA SER A 76 5.21 1.12 -3.38
C SER A 76 4.59 2.44 -2.96
N LYS A 77 3.39 2.75 -3.46
CA LYS A 77 2.66 3.96 -3.05
C LYS A 77 2.28 3.90 -1.57
N ALA A 78 1.82 2.76 -1.09
CA ALA A 78 1.48 2.57 0.33
C ALA A 78 2.71 2.73 1.23
N GLU A 79 3.87 2.22 0.83
CA GLU A 79 5.12 2.38 1.57
C GLU A 79 5.55 3.84 1.62
N HIS A 80 5.35 4.59 0.53
CA HIS A 80 5.65 6.01 0.47
C HIS A 80 4.76 6.78 1.46
N GLU A 81 3.46 6.51 1.46
CA GLU A 81 2.52 7.14 2.40
C GLU A 81 2.84 6.77 3.86
N LYS A 82 3.30 5.56 4.10
CA LYS A 82 3.75 5.12 5.41
C LYS A 82 4.92 5.97 5.90
N SER A 83 5.89 6.27 5.02
CA SER A 83 7.03 7.14 5.36
C SER A 83 6.56 8.52 5.81
N HIS A 84 5.61 9.12 5.10
CA HIS A 84 5.06 10.43 5.45
C HIS A 84 4.33 10.37 6.79
N LEU A 85 3.58 9.30 7.03
CA LEU A 85 2.87 9.08 8.28
C LEU A 85 3.84 9.06 9.47
N LEU A 86 4.96 8.32 9.34
CA LEU A 86 5.97 8.20 10.38
C LEU A 86 6.67 9.54 10.64
N GLU A 87 6.95 10.32 9.61
CA GLU A 87 7.54 11.65 9.76
C GLU A 87 6.61 12.59 10.54
N SER A 88 5.34 12.60 10.19
CA SER A 88 4.34 13.43 10.88
C SER A 88 4.19 13.03 12.34
N TYR A 89 4.17 11.73 12.61
CA TYR A 89 4.07 11.23 13.98
C TYR A 89 5.31 11.62 14.81
N GLY A 90 6.50 11.51 14.22
CA GLY A 90 7.74 11.93 14.87
C GLY A 90 7.73 13.40 15.25
N THR A 91 7.24 14.26 14.37
CA THR A 91 7.12 15.70 14.64
C THR A 91 6.18 15.95 15.83
N ILE A 92 5.05 15.26 15.87
CA ILE A 92 4.09 15.39 16.97
C ILE A 92 4.71 14.96 18.30
N LEU A 93 5.47 13.87 18.31
CA LEU A 93 6.13 13.39 19.53
C LEU A 93 7.11 14.43 20.07
N LEU A 94 7.87 15.08 19.18
CA LEU A 94 8.81 16.14 19.58
C LEU A 94 8.07 17.35 20.17
N LEU A 95 7.00 17.76 19.53
CA LEU A 95 6.20 18.89 20.03
C LEU A 95 5.54 18.60 21.37
N LEU A 96 5.08 17.37 21.57
CA LEU A 96 4.50 16.95 22.86
C LEU A 96 5.57 16.93 23.96
N GLU A 97 6.79 16.48 23.63
CA GLU A 97 7.90 16.49 24.56
C GLU A 97 8.26 17.92 24.99
N GLU A 98 8.33 18.86 24.04
CA GLU A 98 8.56 20.28 24.33
C GLU A 98 7.47 20.86 25.25
N GLN A 99 6.21 20.54 24.99
CA GLN A 99 5.09 20.98 25.82
C GLN A 99 5.20 20.46 27.24
N LEU A 100 5.60 19.21 27.43
CA LEU A 100 5.80 18.62 28.73
C LEU A 100 6.93 19.29 29.49
N GLN A 101 8.03 19.63 28.82
CA GLN A 101 9.16 20.33 29.43
C GLN A 101 8.80 21.74 29.87
N GLU A 102 8.09 22.49 29.03
CA GLU A 102 7.59 23.82 29.36
C GLU A 102 6.69 23.78 30.59
N SER A 103 5.83 22.77 30.67
CA SER A 103 4.95 22.57 31.80
C SER A 103 5.70 22.29 33.10
N LYS A 104 6.82 21.57 33.03
CA LYS A 104 7.66 21.27 34.21
C LYS A 104 8.46 22.47 34.66
N GLU A 105 8.88 23.33 33.74
CA GLU A 105 9.64 24.53 34.05
C GLU A 105 8.80 25.68 34.59
N ALA A 106 7.51 25.64 34.30
CA ALA A 106 6.56 26.60 34.83
C ALA A 106 6.23 26.30 36.28
#